data_ce0ab0234722c3916e4d53e0598e0b62
#
_entry.id   ce0ab0234722c3916e4d53e0598e0b62
#
_cell.length_a   1.000
_cell.length_b   1.000
_cell.length_c   1.000
_cell.angle_alpha   90.00
_cell.angle_beta   90.00
_cell.angle_gamma   90.00
#
_symmetry.space_group_name_H-M   'P 1'
#
loop_
_entity.id
_entity.type
_entity.pdbx_description
1 polymer ?
#
loop_
_entity_poly.entity_id
_entity_poly.type
_entity_poly.pdbx_seq_one_letter_code
_entity_poly.pdbx_strand_id
1 'polypeptide(L)'
;LSPYLDLCHRLGAFARQAAKGSVESIKISYFGGLVDFDCVPLTRAVQKGWLSGVVGDEGVNDVNAPFKIKDFGIKVETVKSADSVDYNELIEVCTVSSDGDQRSVRGSLLGRANDPRIVEVDGQAIEVRPVDTLLVVKNVDKPGIVGKLGTMLGDFSVNIANMSLSRADKGEWA
;
A
#
# COMPACT_ATOMS: atom_id res chain seq x y z
N LEU A 1 3.88 -14.25 12.31
CA LEU A 1 3.37 -14.17 10.92
C LEU A 1 2.02 -13.44 10.80
N SER A 2 1.09 -13.59 11.77
CA SER A 2 -0.25 -12.98 11.65
C SER A 2 -0.25 -11.46 11.38
N PRO A 3 0.54 -10.61 12.08
CA PRO A 3 0.56 -9.17 11.79
C PRO A 3 1.08 -8.85 10.38
N TYR A 4 2.04 -9.62 9.88
CA TYR A 4 2.56 -9.45 8.51
C TYR A 4 1.54 -9.84 7.45
N LEU A 5 0.75 -10.90 7.68
CA LEU A 5 -0.32 -11.29 6.76
C LEU A 5 -1.39 -10.20 6.66
N ASP A 6 -1.77 -9.61 7.79
CA ASP A 6 -2.72 -8.48 7.83
C ASP A 6 -2.15 -7.26 7.09
N LEU A 7 -0.90 -6.88 7.36
CA LEU A 7 -0.22 -5.80 6.65
C LEU A 7 -0.20 -6.05 5.14
N CYS A 8 0.24 -7.24 4.71
CA CYS A 8 0.31 -7.61 3.29
C CYS A 8 -1.04 -7.54 2.59
N HIS A 9 -2.09 -8.04 3.23
CA HIS A 9 -3.45 -7.94 2.71
C HIS A 9 -3.87 -6.48 2.51
N ARG A 10 -3.63 -5.62 3.49
CA ARG A 10 -3.95 -4.19 3.43
C ARG A 10 -3.13 -3.44 2.38
N LEU A 11 -1.84 -3.76 2.25
CA LEU A 11 -0.99 -3.19 1.19
C LEU A 11 -1.48 -3.60 -0.21
N GLY A 12 -1.91 -4.85 -0.38
CA GLY A 12 -2.51 -5.32 -1.62
C GLY A 12 -3.80 -4.57 -1.97
N ALA A 13 -4.70 -4.43 -1.00
CA ALA A 13 -5.96 -3.69 -1.17
C ALA A 13 -5.71 -2.20 -1.47
N PHE A 14 -4.75 -1.58 -0.80
CA PHE A 14 -4.34 -0.19 -1.07
C PHE A 14 -3.76 -0.05 -2.48
N ALA A 15 -2.81 -0.91 -2.84
CA ALA A 15 -2.15 -0.87 -4.15
C ALA A 15 -3.17 -1.00 -5.30
N ARG A 16 -4.22 -1.84 -5.14
CA ARG A 16 -5.30 -1.95 -6.12
C ARG A 16 -6.08 -0.65 -6.28
N GLN A 17 -6.42 0.00 -5.18
CA GLN A 17 -7.20 1.24 -5.18
C GLN A 17 -6.38 2.45 -5.66
N ALA A 18 -5.07 2.47 -5.41
CA ALA A 18 -4.16 3.50 -5.86
C ALA A 18 -3.79 3.37 -7.35
N ALA A 19 -3.85 2.16 -7.90
CA ALA A 19 -3.51 1.89 -9.30
C ALA A 19 -4.48 2.58 -10.25
N LYS A 20 -3.95 3.10 -11.35
CA LYS A 20 -4.72 3.70 -12.44
C LYS A 20 -4.77 2.75 -13.64
N GLY A 21 -5.89 2.76 -14.33
CA GLY A 21 -6.04 1.97 -15.56
C GLY A 21 -5.95 0.46 -15.35
N SER A 22 -5.47 -0.24 -16.37
CA SER A 22 -5.31 -1.69 -16.39
C SER A 22 -3.93 -2.08 -15.88
N VAL A 23 -3.88 -2.79 -14.75
CA VAL A 23 -2.62 -3.25 -14.16
C VAL A 23 -2.11 -4.48 -14.92
N GLU A 24 -0.85 -4.44 -15.36
CA GLU A 24 -0.18 -5.55 -16.04
C GLU A 24 0.74 -6.35 -15.11
N SER A 25 1.31 -5.68 -14.11
CA SER A 25 2.18 -6.37 -13.17
C SER A 25 2.11 -5.81 -11.75
N ILE A 26 2.38 -6.70 -10.81
CA ILE A 26 2.52 -6.41 -9.38
C ILE A 26 3.89 -6.91 -8.95
N LYS A 27 4.76 -6.01 -8.51
CA LYS A 27 6.05 -6.35 -7.92
C LYS A 27 5.97 -6.22 -6.41
N ILE A 28 6.35 -7.27 -5.70
CA ILE A 28 6.36 -7.31 -4.24
C ILE A 28 7.79 -7.49 -3.78
N SER A 29 8.30 -6.51 -3.05
CA SER A 29 9.67 -6.52 -2.54
C SER A 29 9.69 -6.65 -1.03
N TYR A 30 10.55 -7.52 -0.52
CA TYR A 30 10.76 -7.78 0.90
C TYR A 30 12.17 -7.37 1.29
N PHE A 31 12.29 -6.61 2.39
CA PHE A 31 13.54 -6.04 2.87
C PHE A 31 13.78 -6.40 4.34
N GLY A 32 15.04 -6.28 4.74
CA GLY A 32 15.47 -6.51 6.11
C GLY A 32 15.31 -7.96 6.53
N GLY A 33 14.89 -8.22 7.77
CA GLY A 33 14.74 -9.56 8.32
C GLY A 33 13.83 -10.49 7.53
N LEU A 34 12.95 -9.97 6.68
CA LEU A 34 12.06 -10.79 5.85
C LEU A 34 12.79 -11.56 4.73
N VAL A 35 14.02 -11.21 4.41
CA VAL A 35 14.81 -11.88 3.36
C VAL A 35 15.05 -13.34 3.68
N ASP A 36 15.18 -13.67 4.97
CA ASP A 36 15.48 -15.03 5.45
C ASP A 36 14.22 -15.90 5.62
N PHE A 37 13.02 -15.30 5.49
CA PHE A 37 11.76 -16.03 5.68
C PHE A 37 11.18 -16.54 4.35
N ASP A 38 10.31 -17.56 4.45
CA ASP A 38 9.42 -17.93 3.35
C ASP A 38 8.34 -16.87 3.17
N CYS A 39 8.47 -16.06 2.11
CA CYS A 39 7.53 -14.99 1.81
C CYS A 39 6.33 -15.43 0.96
N VAL A 40 6.20 -16.72 0.61
CA VAL A 40 5.06 -17.22 -0.18
C VAL A 40 3.72 -16.91 0.49
N PRO A 41 3.51 -17.14 1.80
CA PRO A 41 2.26 -16.77 2.46
C PRO A 41 1.98 -15.26 2.42
N LEU A 42 3.03 -14.43 2.56
CA LEU A 42 2.91 -12.97 2.51
C LEU A 42 2.52 -12.49 1.10
N THR A 43 3.15 -13.04 0.08
CA THR A 43 2.80 -12.77 -1.33
C THR A 43 1.34 -13.11 -1.61
N ARG A 44 0.86 -14.26 -1.13
CA ARG A 44 -0.56 -14.65 -1.27
C ARG A 44 -1.50 -13.69 -0.56
N ALA A 45 -1.12 -13.20 0.62
CA ALA A 45 -1.91 -12.21 1.34
C ALA A 45 -2.00 -10.87 0.57
N VAL A 46 -0.91 -10.41 -0.06
CA VAL A 46 -0.95 -9.24 -0.97
C VAL A 46 -1.91 -9.48 -2.13
N GLN A 47 -1.79 -10.63 -2.80
CA GLN A 47 -2.65 -11.00 -3.93
C GLN A 47 -4.13 -11.07 -3.54
N LYS A 48 -4.43 -11.65 -2.38
CA LYS A 48 -5.77 -11.70 -1.82
C LYS A 48 -6.34 -10.30 -1.57
N GLY A 49 -5.56 -9.44 -0.89
CA GLY A 49 -5.95 -8.06 -0.63
C GLY A 49 -6.18 -7.27 -1.92
N TRP A 50 -5.34 -7.47 -2.93
CA TRP A 50 -5.49 -6.82 -4.24
C TRP A 50 -6.79 -7.25 -4.93
N LEU A 51 -7.13 -8.52 -4.86
CA LEU A 51 -8.35 -9.07 -5.48
C LEU A 51 -9.62 -8.71 -4.71
N SER A 52 -9.57 -8.52 -3.40
CA SER A 52 -10.76 -8.18 -2.59
C SER A 52 -11.43 -6.90 -3.09
N GLY A 53 -10.67 -5.95 -3.59
CA GLY A 53 -11.17 -4.73 -4.22
C GLY A 53 -11.78 -4.92 -5.63
N VAL A 54 -11.68 -6.12 -6.22
CA VAL A 54 -12.15 -6.40 -7.59
C VAL A 54 -13.34 -7.34 -7.60
N VAL A 55 -13.25 -8.44 -6.85
CA VAL A 55 -14.24 -9.54 -6.90
C VAL A 55 -14.99 -9.74 -5.58
N GLY A 56 -14.72 -8.90 -4.58
CA GLY A 56 -15.26 -9.05 -3.21
C GLY A 56 -14.56 -10.15 -2.42
N ASP A 57 -14.78 -10.14 -1.12
CA ASP A 57 -14.09 -11.05 -0.19
C ASP A 57 -14.60 -12.51 -0.26
N GLU A 58 -15.85 -12.73 -0.64
CA GLU A 58 -16.48 -14.07 -0.60
C GLU A 58 -15.91 -15.08 -1.61
N GLY A 59 -15.20 -14.60 -2.64
CA GLY A 59 -14.68 -15.46 -3.71
C GLY A 59 -13.18 -15.68 -3.70
N VAL A 60 -12.43 -15.10 -2.75
CA VAL A 60 -10.97 -15.08 -2.75
C VAL A 60 -10.40 -15.61 -1.43
N ASN A 61 -9.47 -16.56 -1.55
CA ASN A 61 -8.70 -17.08 -0.43
C ASN A 61 -7.21 -17.20 -0.80
N ASP A 62 -6.37 -17.55 0.18
CA ASP A 62 -4.92 -17.63 0.01
C ASP A 62 -4.48 -18.72 -0.99
N VAL A 63 -5.36 -19.68 -1.29
CA VAL A 63 -5.07 -20.77 -2.24
C VAL A 63 -5.39 -20.34 -3.68
N ASN A 64 -6.54 -19.70 -3.89
CA ASN A 64 -7.01 -19.37 -5.24
C ASN A 64 -6.56 -17.98 -5.72
N ALA A 65 -6.10 -17.08 -4.84
CA ALA A 65 -5.67 -15.74 -5.21
C ALA A 65 -4.59 -15.73 -6.31
N PRO A 66 -3.52 -16.56 -6.26
CA PRO A 66 -2.52 -16.58 -7.31
C PRO A 66 -3.07 -16.96 -8.68
N PHE A 67 -4.01 -17.91 -8.73
CA PHE A 67 -4.63 -18.35 -9.98
C PHE A 67 -5.53 -17.25 -10.56
N LYS A 68 -6.36 -16.63 -9.71
CA LYS A 68 -7.23 -15.53 -10.14
C LYS A 68 -6.45 -14.33 -10.68
N ILE A 69 -5.35 -13.93 -10.04
CA ILE A 69 -4.47 -12.87 -10.54
C ILE A 69 -3.92 -13.20 -11.94
N LYS A 70 -3.51 -14.46 -12.12
CA LYS A 70 -3.04 -14.94 -13.42
C LYS A 70 -4.15 -14.93 -14.48
N ASP A 71 -5.38 -15.30 -14.11
CA ASP A 71 -6.54 -15.26 -15.02
C ASP A 71 -6.87 -13.84 -15.47
N PHE A 72 -6.58 -12.82 -14.64
CA PHE A 72 -6.64 -11.40 -15.03
C PHE A 72 -5.46 -10.97 -15.92
N GLY A 73 -4.54 -11.87 -16.27
CA GLY A 73 -3.36 -11.57 -17.09
C GLY A 73 -2.28 -10.77 -16.35
N ILE A 74 -2.36 -10.66 -15.03
CA ILE A 74 -1.42 -9.86 -14.23
C ILE A 74 -0.20 -10.71 -13.84
N LYS A 75 0.97 -10.20 -14.16
CA LYS A 75 2.25 -10.81 -13.77
C LYS A 75 2.59 -10.41 -12.35
N VAL A 76 2.89 -11.38 -11.49
CA VAL A 76 3.40 -11.13 -10.13
C VAL A 76 4.88 -11.46 -10.06
N GLU A 77 5.66 -10.52 -9.58
CA GLU A 77 7.09 -10.68 -9.34
C GLU A 77 7.38 -10.48 -7.86
N THR A 78 8.20 -11.36 -7.30
CA THR A 78 8.64 -11.28 -5.89
C THR A 78 10.14 -11.08 -5.85
N VAL A 79 10.59 -10.09 -5.09
CA VAL A 79 11.99 -9.74 -4.91
C VAL A 79 12.32 -9.73 -3.42
N LYS A 80 13.45 -10.31 -3.06
CA LYS A 80 14.06 -10.17 -1.75
C LYS A 80 15.32 -9.32 -1.90
N SER A 81 15.40 -8.22 -1.17
CA SER A 81 16.54 -7.33 -1.24
C SER A 81 17.23 -7.20 0.12
N ALA A 82 18.53 -7.36 0.11
CA ALA A 82 19.38 -7.12 1.27
C ALA A 82 19.77 -5.63 1.44
N ASP A 83 19.20 -4.74 0.62
CA ASP A 83 19.45 -3.31 0.73
C ASP A 83 19.08 -2.80 2.11
N SER A 84 19.88 -1.87 2.62
CA SER A 84 19.59 -1.21 3.89
C SER A 84 18.36 -0.33 3.74
N VAL A 85 17.42 -0.49 4.67
CA VAL A 85 16.22 0.34 4.77
C VAL A 85 16.12 0.88 6.20
N ASP A 86 15.38 1.95 6.39
CA ASP A 86 15.21 2.59 7.70
C ASP A 86 14.36 1.79 8.70
N TYR A 87 13.88 0.63 8.27
CA TYR A 87 13.01 -0.27 9.04
C TYR A 87 13.67 -1.65 9.19
N ASN A 88 13.43 -2.33 10.31
CA ASN A 88 13.92 -3.69 10.52
C ASN A 88 13.39 -4.66 9.46
N GLU A 89 12.13 -4.48 9.08
CA GLU A 89 11.48 -5.17 7.99
C GLU A 89 10.59 -4.19 7.22
N LEU A 90 10.61 -4.29 5.90
CA LEU A 90 9.80 -3.46 5.02
C LEU A 90 9.21 -4.31 3.89
N ILE A 91 7.97 -4.04 3.54
CA ILE A 91 7.28 -4.66 2.42
C ILE A 91 6.87 -3.56 1.45
N GLU A 92 7.23 -3.72 0.19
CA GLU A 92 6.80 -2.83 -0.90
C GLU A 92 5.90 -3.58 -1.86
N VAL A 93 4.81 -2.93 -2.25
CA VAL A 93 3.95 -3.37 -3.35
C VAL A 93 3.92 -2.29 -4.40
N CYS A 94 4.44 -2.59 -5.58
CA CYS A 94 4.45 -1.71 -6.74
C CYS A 94 3.57 -2.29 -7.84
N THR A 95 2.67 -1.49 -8.39
CA THR A 95 1.83 -1.84 -9.54
C THR A 95 2.29 -1.07 -10.76
N VAL A 96 2.29 -1.73 -11.93
CA VAL A 96 2.58 -1.12 -13.23
C VAL A 96 1.39 -1.34 -14.12
N SER A 97 0.83 -0.25 -14.64
CA SER A 97 -0.29 -0.27 -15.55
C SER A 97 0.16 -0.27 -17.02
N SER A 98 -0.74 -0.62 -17.94
CA SER A 98 -0.47 -0.75 -19.38
C SER A 98 -0.03 0.54 -20.04
N ASP A 99 -0.33 1.69 -19.45
CA ASP A 99 0.13 3.02 -19.89
C ASP A 99 1.48 3.42 -19.28
N GLY A 100 2.08 2.54 -18.47
CA GLY A 100 3.36 2.78 -17.79
C GLY A 100 3.22 3.53 -16.47
N ASP A 101 2.00 3.89 -16.00
CA ASP A 101 1.83 4.48 -14.67
C ASP A 101 2.26 3.47 -13.60
N GLN A 102 3.08 3.95 -12.68
CA GLN A 102 3.58 3.15 -11.56
C GLN A 102 3.07 3.72 -10.24
N ARG A 103 2.61 2.85 -9.38
CA ARG A 103 2.18 3.18 -8.03
C ARG A 103 2.85 2.27 -7.04
N SER A 104 3.35 2.84 -5.97
CA SER A 104 4.01 2.08 -4.91
C SER A 104 3.46 2.42 -3.54
N VAL A 105 3.42 1.42 -2.70
CA VAL A 105 3.11 1.56 -1.27
C VAL A 105 4.08 0.71 -0.48
N ARG A 106 4.62 1.27 0.60
CA ARG A 106 5.50 0.57 1.53
C ARG A 106 4.86 0.50 2.91
N GLY A 107 5.03 -0.63 3.55
CA GLY A 107 4.53 -0.84 4.90
C GLY A 107 5.50 -1.60 5.78
N SER A 108 5.39 -1.36 7.08
CA SER A 108 6.18 -2.00 8.12
C SER A 108 5.33 -2.25 9.36
N LEU A 109 5.81 -3.10 10.26
CA LEU A 109 5.25 -3.27 11.59
C LEU A 109 6.04 -2.41 12.57
N LEU A 110 5.37 -1.51 13.27
CA LEU A 110 6.03 -0.59 14.18
C LEU A 110 5.72 -0.89 15.65
N GLY A 111 6.70 -0.58 16.48
CA GLY A 111 6.60 -0.68 17.93
C GLY A 111 6.53 -2.12 18.45
N ARG A 112 6.43 -2.26 19.78
CA ARG A 112 6.41 -3.58 20.44
C ARG A 112 5.13 -4.38 20.15
N ALA A 113 4.06 -3.71 19.75
CA ALA A 113 2.78 -4.33 19.42
C ALA A 113 2.73 -4.86 17.97
N ASN A 114 3.79 -4.68 17.18
CA ASN A 114 3.82 -4.99 15.75
C ASN A 114 2.64 -4.37 15.01
N ASP A 115 2.46 -3.06 15.20
CA ASP A 115 1.33 -2.30 14.68
C ASP A 115 1.52 -2.04 13.18
N PRO A 116 0.62 -2.47 12.29
CA PRO A 116 0.76 -2.24 10.86
C PRO A 116 0.73 -0.75 10.52
N ARG A 117 1.67 -0.32 9.69
CA ARG A 117 1.74 1.05 9.16
C ARG A 117 2.04 1.04 7.68
N ILE A 118 1.38 1.90 6.95
CA ILE A 118 1.89 2.41 5.67
C ILE A 118 2.90 3.50 6.03
N VAL A 119 4.11 3.38 5.48
CA VAL A 119 5.23 4.27 5.80
C VAL A 119 5.69 5.08 4.59
N GLU A 120 5.25 4.71 3.39
CA GLU A 120 5.55 5.45 2.16
C GLU A 120 4.47 5.18 1.10
N VAL A 121 4.11 6.20 0.33
CA VAL A 121 3.27 6.10 -0.87
C VAL A 121 3.90 6.90 -1.99
N ASP A 122 4.13 6.27 -3.14
CA ASP A 122 4.73 6.87 -4.34
C ASP A 122 6.05 7.62 -4.05
N GLY A 123 6.90 7.06 -3.18
CA GLY A 123 8.17 7.68 -2.77
C GLY A 123 8.03 8.76 -1.69
N GLN A 124 6.83 9.09 -1.25
CA GLN A 124 6.61 10.07 -0.20
C GLN A 124 6.48 9.40 1.17
N ALA A 125 7.36 9.74 2.09
CA ALA A 125 7.33 9.22 3.45
C ALA A 125 6.08 9.72 4.18
N ILE A 126 5.31 8.79 4.73
CA ILE A 126 4.15 9.06 5.58
C ILE A 126 4.12 8.06 6.73
N GLU A 127 3.27 8.27 7.72
CA GLU A 127 2.97 7.23 8.71
C GLU A 127 1.47 7.23 8.98
N VAL A 128 0.81 6.15 8.56
CA VAL A 128 -0.64 5.99 8.75
C VAL A 128 -1.00 4.54 9.02
N ARG A 129 -2.00 4.33 9.89
CA ARG A 129 -2.62 3.00 10.07
C ARG A 129 -3.47 2.67 8.85
N PRO A 130 -3.27 1.52 8.21
CA PRO A 130 -4.10 1.10 7.08
C PRO A 130 -5.43 0.49 7.56
N VAL A 131 -6.25 1.27 8.26
CA VAL A 131 -7.55 0.86 8.83
C VAL A 131 -8.66 1.77 8.32
N ASP A 132 -9.87 1.24 8.27
CA ASP A 132 -11.07 1.98 7.88
C ASP A 132 -10.95 2.66 6.51
N THR A 133 -11.34 3.92 6.41
CA THR A 133 -11.27 4.70 5.18
C THR A 133 -10.05 5.60 5.18
N LEU A 134 -9.20 5.48 4.15
CA LEU A 134 -8.06 6.36 3.92
C LEU A 134 -8.33 7.27 2.72
N LEU A 135 -8.16 8.57 2.92
CA LEU A 135 -8.15 9.56 1.85
C LEU A 135 -6.70 9.97 1.57
N VAL A 136 -6.22 9.67 0.39
CA VAL A 136 -4.89 10.10 -0.07
C VAL A 136 -5.07 11.24 -1.06
N VAL A 137 -4.49 12.39 -0.71
CA VAL A 137 -4.58 13.61 -1.53
C VAL A 137 -3.18 13.99 -1.97
N LYS A 138 -2.96 14.07 -3.28
CA LYS A 138 -1.74 14.61 -3.88
C LYS A 138 -2.01 16.04 -4.34
N ASN A 139 -1.27 16.99 -3.81
CA ASN A 139 -1.44 18.40 -4.12
C ASN A 139 -0.10 19.13 -4.21
N VAL A 140 -0.11 20.30 -4.82
CA VAL A 140 1.01 21.23 -4.74
C VAL A 140 1.03 21.87 -3.36
N ASP A 141 2.18 21.81 -2.65
CA ASP A 141 2.32 22.38 -1.31
C ASP A 141 2.11 23.90 -1.34
N LYS A 142 0.92 24.31 -0.90
CA LYS A 142 0.52 25.72 -0.79
C LYS A 142 -0.19 25.97 0.54
N PRO A 143 0.05 27.13 1.15
CA PRO A 143 -0.68 27.52 2.36
C PRO A 143 -2.19 27.45 2.18
N GLY A 144 -2.90 26.93 3.19
CA GLY A 144 -4.36 26.88 3.23
C GLY A 144 -5.00 25.61 2.64
N ILE A 145 -4.25 24.69 2.01
CA ILE A 145 -4.81 23.44 1.46
C ILE A 145 -5.41 22.57 2.57
N VAL A 146 -4.69 22.39 3.67
CA VAL A 146 -5.16 21.61 4.83
C VAL A 146 -6.45 22.21 5.41
N GLY A 147 -6.49 23.53 5.56
CA GLY A 147 -7.69 24.23 6.04
C GLY A 147 -8.90 24.02 5.13
N LYS A 148 -8.71 24.14 3.81
CA LYS A 148 -9.78 23.91 2.82
C LYS A 148 -10.28 22.48 2.87
N LEU A 149 -9.37 21.50 2.92
CA LEU A 149 -9.71 20.09 3.01
C LEU A 149 -10.48 19.78 4.29
N GLY A 150 -10.00 20.28 5.44
CA GLY A 150 -10.67 20.10 6.72
C GLY A 150 -12.07 20.72 6.74
N THR A 151 -12.25 21.93 6.21
CA THR A 151 -13.55 22.57 6.09
C THR A 151 -14.50 21.75 5.20
N MET A 152 -14.02 21.34 4.02
CA MET A 152 -14.82 20.53 3.10
C MET A 152 -15.29 19.21 3.74
N LEU A 153 -14.40 18.48 4.40
CA LEU A 153 -14.75 17.24 5.09
C LEU A 153 -15.76 17.50 6.23
N GLY A 154 -15.57 18.58 6.99
CA GLY A 154 -16.51 18.99 8.04
C GLY A 154 -17.89 19.33 7.51
N ASP A 155 -18.00 20.02 6.39
CA ASP A 155 -19.28 20.37 5.72
C ASP A 155 -20.05 19.11 5.30
N PHE A 156 -19.34 18.03 4.97
CA PHE A 156 -19.92 16.70 4.69
C PHE A 156 -20.07 15.81 5.92
N SER A 157 -19.87 16.36 7.13
CA SER A 157 -19.93 15.60 8.39
C SER A 157 -18.95 14.43 8.47
N VAL A 158 -17.81 14.53 7.79
CA VAL A 158 -16.73 13.55 7.84
C VAL A 158 -15.75 13.95 8.93
N ASN A 159 -15.60 13.09 9.94
CA ASN A 159 -14.61 13.28 11.00
C ASN A 159 -13.23 12.80 10.57
N ILE A 160 -12.20 13.59 10.88
CA ILE A 160 -10.79 13.23 10.63
C ILE A 160 -10.23 12.62 11.91
N ALA A 161 -9.99 11.31 11.91
CA ALA A 161 -9.42 10.61 13.06
C ALA A 161 -7.88 10.78 13.13
N ASN A 162 -7.21 10.84 11.97
CA ASN A 162 -5.77 11.05 11.85
C ASN A 162 -5.45 11.74 10.53
N MET A 163 -4.39 12.53 10.51
CA MET A 163 -3.86 13.17 9.31
C MET A 163 -2.34 13.09 9.31
N SER A 164 -1.77 12.59 8.24
CA SER A 164 -0.33 12.59 8.00
C SER A 164 -0.03 13.46 6.78
N LEU A 165 0.98 14.30 6.90
CA LEU A 165 1.41 15.21 5.83
C LEU A 165 2.84 14.86 5.45
N SER A 166 3.07 14.61 4.17
CA SER A 166 4.41 14.55 3.60
C SER A 166 4.69 15.85 2.86
N ARG A 167 5.92 16.31 2.91
CA ARG A 167 6.39 17.42 2.10
C ARG A 167 7.46 16.90 1.16
N ALA A 168 7.24 17.10 -0.13
CA ALA A 168 8.32 17.04 -1.11
C ALA A 168 9.21 18.29 -0.99
N ASP A 169 10.40 18.25 -1.57
CA ASP A 169 11.27 19.43 -1.68
C ASP A 169 10.53 20.59 -2.35
N LYS A 170 10.86 21.83 -1.94
CA LYS A 170 10.12 23.03 -2.33
C LYS A 170 9.85 23.09 -3.84
N GLY A 171 8.56 23.01 -4.19
CA GLY A 171 8.09 23.18 -5.57
C GLY A 171 7.64 21.89 -6.25
N GLU A 172 7.80 20.74 -5.62
CA GLU A 172 7.28 19.45 -6.10
C GLU A 172 5.92 19.11 -5.47
N TRP A 173 5.30 18.05 -5.97
CA TRP A 173 4.01 17.56 -5.48
C TRP A 173 4.17 16.93 -4.09
N ALA A 174 3.41 17.39 -3.12
CA ALA A 174 3.27 16.80 -1.78
C ALA A 174 2.10 15.80 -1.76
#